data_93d0d90f9621886584e525e243ec8440
#
_entry.id   93d0d90f9621886584e525e243ec8440
#
_cell.length_a   1.000
_cell.length_b   1.000
_cell.length_c   1.000
_cell.angle_alpha   90.00
_cell.angle_beta   90.00
_cell.angle_gamma   90.00
#
_symmetry.space_group_name_H-M   'P 1'
#
loop_
_entity.id
_entity.type
_entity.pdbx_description
1 polymer ?
#
loop_
_entity_poly.entity_id
_entity_poly.type
_entity_poly.pdbx_seq_one_letter_code
_entity_poly.pdbx_strand_id
1 'polypeptide(L)'
;MREVKLPSGAILKINLAPFAESKALYQAVLSEGKGIELSIATDTVTLYKQFFCVGFSSPEIERCLWKCMERCTYNGGKGDLKIDEDTFEPVEARDDYMSVCIEVGKENILPFMKSLYAEYKQILATMPSIPS
;
A
#
# COMPACT_ATOMS: atom_id res chain seq x y z
N MET A 1 8.41 -7.59 -11.51
CA MET A 1 8.94 -6.26 -11.13
C MET A 1 8.14 -5.17 -11.85
N ARG A 2 7.81 -4.11 -11.15
CA ARG A 2 7.05 -3.00 -11.72
C ARG A 2 7.86 -1.71 -11.62
N GLU A 3 7.88 -0.92 -12.68
CA GLU A 3 8.52 0.40 -12.69
C GLU A 3 7.47 1.49 -12.59
N VAL A 4 7.74 2.49 -11.76
CA VAL A 4 6.86 3.64 -11.59
C VAL A 4 7.70 4.92 -11.69
N LYS A 5 7.22 5.87 -12.49
CA LYS A 5 7.84 7.19 -12.56
C LYS A 5 7.25 8.06 -11.46
N LEU A 6 8.12 8.60 -10.62
CA LEU A 6 7.73 9.40 -9.47
C LEU A 6 7.63 10.90 -9.84
N PRO A 7 6.99 11.73 -9.00
CA PRO A 7 6.79 13.15 -9.30
C PRO A 7 8.07 13.90 -9.64
N SER A 8 9.20 13.57 -9.01
CA SER A 8 10.48 14.22 -9.29
C SER A 8 11.11 13.80 -10.62
N GLY A 9 10.57 12.76 -11.26
CA GLY A 9 11.14 12.12 -12.43
C GLY A 9 11.98 10.90 -12.11
N ALA A 10 12.21 10.62 -10.83
CA ALA A 10 12.92 9.42 -10.41
C ALA A 10 12.13 8.15 -10.77
N ILE A 11 12.83 7.04 -10.91
CA ILE A 11 12.23 5.75 -11.25
C ILE A 11 12.26 4.84 -10.02
N LEU A 12 11.08 4.38 -9.64
CA LEU A 12 10.91 3.38 -8.57
C LEU A 12 10.73 2.02 -9.23
N LYS A 13 11.56 1.06 -8.84
CA LYS A 13 11.38 -0.34 -9.25
C LYS A 13 10.90 -1.13 -8.05
N ILE A 14 9.71 -1.70 -8.16
CA ILE A 14 9.06 -2.41 -7.07
C ILE A 14 9.23 -3.90 -7.27
N ASN A 15 9.90 -4.54 -6.32
CA ASN A 15 9.94 -5.98 -6.19
C ASN A 15 9.03 -6.37 -5.03
N LEU A 16 8.23 -7.41 -5.21
CA LEU A 16 7.35 -7.87 -4.15
C LEU A 16 8.15 -8.33 -2.94
N ALA A 17 7.70 -7.97 -1.76
CA ALA A 17 8.24 -8.50 -0.52
C ALA A 17 7.85 -9.96 -0.35
N PRO A 18 8.57 -10.74 0.49
CA PRO A 18 8.14 -12.09 0.84
C PRO A 18 6.72 -12.07 1.41
N PHE A 19 6.01 -13.17 1.21
CA PHE A 19 4.60 -13.29 1.62
C PHE A 19 4.37 -12.88 3.08
N ALA A 20 5.25 -13.31 3.99
CA ALA A 20 5.10 -12.99 5.41
C ALA A 20 5.12 -11.48 5.67
N GLU A 21 6.00 -10.75 4.98
CA GLU A 21 6.12 -9.29 5.13
C GLU A 21 4.92 -8.56 4.50
N SER A 22 4.49 -8.99 3.33
CA SER A 22 3.29 -8.44 2.68
C SER A 22 2.04 -8.68 3.53
N LYS A 23 1.92 -9.88 4.08
CA LYS A 23 0.80 -10.23 4.96
C LYS A 23 0.81 -9.39 6.23
N ALA A 24 1.98 -9.17 6.83
CA ALA A 24 2.11 -8.33 8.02
C ALA A 24 1.65 -6.90 7.75
N LEU A 25 2.04 -6.34 6.60
CA LEU A 25 1.57 -5.01 6.19
C LEU A 25 0.05 -4.98 6.02
N TYR A 26 -0.51 -5.97 5.34
CA TYR A 26 -1.95 -6.07 5.15
C TYR A 26 -2.70 -6.14 6.48
N GLN A 27 -2.22 -6.95 7.41
CA GLN A 27 -2.84 -7.07 8.73
C GLN A 27 -2.75 -5.76 9.53
N ALA A 28 -1.63 -5.05 9.43
CA ALA A 28 -1.48 -3.74 10.08
C ALA A 28 -2.47 -2.73 9.51
N VAL A 29 -2.63 -2.69 8.19
CA VAL A 29 -3.58 -1.80 7.53
C VAL A 29 -5.00 -2.11 7.94
N LEU A 30 -5.39 -3.39 7.98
CA LEU A 30 -6.73 -3.78 8.42
C LEU A 30 -6.98 -3.40 9.87
N SER A 31 -6.00 -3.61 10.75
CA SER A 31 -6.14 -3.29 12.16
C SER A 31 -6.38 -1.78 12.38
N GLU A 32 -5.62 -0.94 11.67
CA GLU A 32 -5.78 0.51 11.78
C GLU A 32 -7.03 1.02 11.05
N GLY A 33 -7.52 0.24 10.07
CA GLY A 33 -8.69 0.61 9.30
C GLY A 33 -10.02 0.20 9.91
N LYS A 34 -10.02 -0.30 11.15
CA LYS A 34 -11.27 -0.66 11.83
C LYS A 34 -12.16 0.57 11.95
N GLY A 35 -13.41 0.43 11.56
CA GLY A 35 -14.37 1.52 11.59
C GLY A 35 -14.54 2.26 10.27
N ILE A 36 -13.74 1.96 9.25
CA ILE A 36 -13.95 2.51 7.92
C ILE A 36 -15.15 1.81 7.29
N GLU A 37 -16.09 2.60 6.77
CA GLU A 37 -17.25 2.04 6.08
C GLU A 37 -16.84 1.54 4.71
N LEU A 38 -16.95 0.22 4.52
CA LEU A 38 -16.66 -0.41 3.23
C LEU A 38 -17.72 -0.11 2.18
N SER A 39 -18.92 0.26 2.61
CA SER A 39 -20.05 0.52 1.72
C SER A 39 -19.83 1.67 0.74
N ILE A 40 -18.94 2.60 1.06
CA ILE A 40 -18.66 3.74 0.19
C ILE A 40 -17.58 3.44 -0.85
N ALA A 41 -16.91 2.30 -0.74
CA ALA A 41 -15.88 1.93 -1.71
C ALA A 41 -16.52 1.41 -2.98
N THR A 42 -16.16 1.99 -4.13
CA THR A 42 -16.68 1.61 -5.45
C THR A 42 -15.81 0.56 -6.13
N ASP A 43 -14.55 0.48 -5.75
CA ASP A 43 -13.60 -0.48 -6.30
C ASP A 43 -12.46 -0.74 -5.30
N THR A 44 -11.65 -1.73 -5.61
CA THR A 44 -10.56 -2.16 -4.72
C THR A 44 -9.49 -1.09 -4.53
N VAL A 45 -9.19 -0.33 -5.58
CA VAL A 45 -8.17 0.73 -5.50
C VAL A 45 -8.64 1.86 -4.58
N THR A 46 -9.91 2.25 -4.69
CA THR A 46 -10.50 3.27 -3.80
C THR A 46 -10.47 2.79 -2.36
N LEU A 47 -10.85 1.52 -2.13
CA LEU A 47 -10.79 0.93 -0.80
C LEU A 47 -9.38 0.95 -0.22
N TYR A 48 -8.38 0.58 -1.03
CA TYR A 48 -6.99 0.62 -0.62
C TYR A 48 -6.58 2.04 -0.19
N LYS A 49 -6.92 3.04 -1.00
CA LYS A 49 -6.56 4.42 -0.71
C LYS A 49 -7.20 4.90 0.59
N GLN A 50 -8.45 4.54 0.84
CA GLN A 50 -9.14 4.90 2.08
C GLN A 50 -8.43 4.32 3.30
N PHE A 51 -8.13 3.02 3.27
CA PHE A 51 -7.40 2.36 4.36
C PHE A 51 -6.03 2.97 4.56
N PHE A 52 -5.32 3.23 3.47
CA PHE A 52 -3.96 3.75 3.53
C PHE A 52 -3.93 5.16 4.11
N CYS A 53 -4.83 6.04 3.67
CA CYS A 53 -4.88 7.42 4.17
C CYS A 53 -5.19 7.48 5.66
N VAL A 54 -6.11 6.63 6.14
CA VAL A 54 -6.45 6.59 7.56
C VAL A 54 -5.28 6.03 8.39
N GLY A 55 -4.64 4.98 7.89
CA GLY A 55 -3.60 4.28 8.64
C GLY A 55 -2.20 4.84 8.49
N PHE A 56 -1.99 5.82 7.60
CA PHE A 56 -0.64 6.28 7.26
C PHE A 56 0.10 6.87 8.46
N SER A 57 -0.60 7.43 9.43
CA SER A 57 0.01 7.97 10.64
C SER A 57 0.42 6.89 11.64
N SER A 58 0.05 5.63 11.40
CA SER A 58 0.36 4.52 12.30
C SER A 58 1.84 4.12 12.20
N PRO A 59 2.58 4.13 13.32
CA PRO A 59 3.97 3.65 13.32
C PRO A 59 4.08 2.18 12.91
N GLU A 60 3.07 1.37 13.23
CA GLU A 60 3.07 -0.05 12.87
C GLU A 60 2.95 -0.26 11.36
N ILE A 61 2.07 0.49 10.69
CA ILE A 61 1.96 0.44 9.24
C ILE A 61 3.26 0.89 8.60
N GLU A 62 3.83 2.00 9.09
CA GLU A 62 5.09 2.51 8.56
C GLU A 62 6.21 1.49 8.70
N ARG A 63 6.32 0.85 9.86
CA ARG A 63 7.33 -0.18 10.10
C ARG A 63 7.20 -1.34 9.13
N CYS A 64 6.00 -1.85 8.93
CA CYS A 64 5.74 -2.95 8.00
C CYS A 64 5.97 -2.53 6.56
N LEU A 65 5.60 -1.30 6.21
CA LEU A 65 5.79 -0.75 4.87
C LEU A 65 7.28 -0.63 4.53
N TRP A 66 8.10 -0.15 5.47
CA TRP A 66 9.53 -0.03 5.25
C TRP A 66 10.19 -1.37 4.94
N LYS A 67 9.75 -2.45 5.56
CA LYS A 67 10.26 -3.79 5.24
C LYS A 67 9.98 -4.16 3.79
N CYS A 68 8.83 -3.76 3.27
CA CYS A 68 8.50 -3.95 1.86
C CYS A 68 9.32 -3.02 0.96
N MET A 69 9.51 -1.77 1.38
CA MET A 69 10.27 -0.77 0.62
C MET A 69 11.75 -1.17 0.45
N GLU A 70 12.31 -1.85 1.44
CA GLU A 70 13.71 -2.31 1.37
C GLU A 70 13.96 -3.31 0.23
N ARG A 71 12.92 -3.88 -0.35
CA ARG A 71 13.02 -4.77 -1.51
C ARG A 71 13.01 -4.03 -2.83
N CYS A 72 12.82 -2.72 -2.80
CA CYS A 72 12.66 -1.88 -3.97
C CYS A 72 13.92 -1.06 -4.22
N THR A 73 14.02 -0.48 -5.43
CA THR A 73 15.11 0.43 -5.77
C THR A 73 14.57 1.78 -6.19
N TYR A 74 15.34 2.82 -5.91
CA TYR A 74 15.03 4.20 -6.24
C TYR A 74 16.17 4.76 -7.10
N ASN A 75 15.83 5.29 -8.27
CA ASN A 75 16.80 5.88 -9.18
C ASN A 75 16.49 7.35 -9.40
N GLY A 76 17.22 8.21 -8.70
CA GLY A 76 17.11 9.66 -8.83
C GLY A 76 18.17 10.27 -9.77
N GLY A 77 18.77 9.45 -10.63
CA GLY A 77 19.80 9.89 -11.55
C GLY A 77 21.19 9.31 -11.25
N LYS A 78 21.33 8.56 -10.18
CA LYS A 78 22.61 7.95 -9.77
C LYS A 78 22.62 6.44 -9.92
N GLY A 79 21.70 5.89 -10.70
CA GLY A 79 21.52 4.46 -10.86
C GLY A 79 20.47 3.90 -9.89
N ASP A 80 20.18 2.61 -10.04
CA ASP A 80 19.22 1.93 -9.18
C ASP A 80 19.86 1.63 -7.84
N LEU A 81 19.42 2.35 -6.81
CA LEU A 81 19.91 2.19 -5.44
C LEU A 81 18.84 1.56 -4.56
N LYS A 82 19.22 0.57 -3.77
CA LYS A 82 18.30 -0.04 -2.81
C LYS A 82 17.79 1.02 -1.83
N ILE A 83 16.49 1.02 -1.57
CA ILE A 83 15.89 1.97 -0.63
C ILE A 83 16.37 1.66 0.80
N ASP A 84 16.88 2.69 1.46
CA ASP A 84 17.30 2.63 2.85
C ASP A 84 16.91 3.94 3.57
N GLU A 85 17.35 4.11 4.80
CA GLU A 85 16.99 5.28 5.61
C GLU A 85 17.53 6.61 5.05
N ASP A 86 18.55 6.57 4.20
CA ASP A 86 19.15 7.78 3.61
C ASP A 86 18.54 8.15 2.26
N THR A 87 17.73 7.29 1.66
CA THR A 87 17.16 7.51 0.33
C THR A 87 16.38 8.82 0.23
N PHE A 88 15.66 9.19 1.28
CA PHE A 88 14.77 10.36 1.28
C PHE A 88 15.38 11.58 1.99
N GLU A 89 16.68 11.61 2.22
CA GLU A 89 17.36 12.78 2.78
C GLU A 89 17.33 13.99 1.82
N PRO A 90 17.60 13.84 0.51
CA PRO A 90 17.47 14.96 -0.43
C PRO A 90 16.01 15.46 -0.51
N VAL A 91 15.85 16.78 -0.70
CA VAL A 91 14.51 17.41 -0.77
C VAL A 91 13.68 16.80 -1.89
N GLU A 92 14.26 16.57 -3.07
CA GLU A 92 13.57 16.01 -4.22
C GLU A 92 13.03 14.60 -3.91
N ALA A 93 13.82 13.82 -3.17
CA ALA A 93 13.40 12.47 -2.78
C ALA A 93 12.29 12.53 -1.72
N ARG A 94 12.29 13.51 -0.84
CA ARG A 94 11.23 13.68 0.15
C ARG A 94 9.88 13.94 -0.51
N ASP A 95 9.87 14.68 -1.62
CA ASP A 95 8.65 14.92 -2.38
C ASP A 95 8.09 13.62 -2.96
N ASP A 96 8.95 12.63 -3.19
CA ASP A 96 8.54 11.33 -3.72
C ASP A 96 8.08 10.34 -2.64
N TYR A 97 8.38 10.61 -1.37
CA TYR A 97 8.19 9.62 -0.29
C TYR A 97 6.77 9.07 -0.23
N MET A 98 5.77 9.94 -0.27
CA MET A 98 4.37 9.53 -0.21
C MET A 98 3.99 8.65 -1.39
N SER A 99 4.44 9.02 -2.59
CA SER A 99 4.17 8.23 -3.80
C SER A 99 4.83 6.86 -3.71
N VAL A 100 6.06 6.79 -3.19
CA VAL A 100 6.74 5.51 -2.96
C VAL A 100 5.94 4.66 -1.99
N CYS A 101 5.52 5.22 -0.87
CA CYS A 101 4.72 4.50 0.12
C CYS A 101 3.43 3.95 -0.47
N ILE A 102 2.70 4.77 -1.23
CA ILE A 102 1.44 4.36 -1.84
C ILE A 102 1.67 3.24 -2.86
N GLU A 103 2.65 3.40 -3.73
CA GLU A 103 2.88 2.43 -4.80
C GLU A 103 3.42 1.10 -4.26
N VAL A 104 4.36 1.13 -3.32
CA VAL A 104 4.89 -0.08 -2.71
C VAL A 104 3.81 -0.81 -1.91
N GLY A 105 3.05 -0.08 -1.13
CA GLY A 105 1.95 -0.66 -0.36
C GLY A 105 0.90 -1.28 -1.27
N LYS A 106 0.51 -0.58 -2.33
CA LYS A 106 -0.47 -1.05 -3.30
C LYS A 106 -0.03 -2.36 -3.94
N GLU A 107 1.22 -2.44 -4.39
CA GLU A 107 1.74 -3.63 -5.05
C GLU A 107 1.73 -4.85 -4.13
N ASN A 108 2.02 -4.64 -2.86
CA ASN A 108 2.14 -5.74 -1.90
C ASN A 108 0.81 -6.19 -1.31
N ILE A 109 -0.15 -5.30 -1.11
CA ILE A 109 -1.39 -5.67 -0.41
C ILE A 109 -2.64 -5.66 -1.27
N LEU A 110 -2.62 -5.05 -2.46
CA LEU A 110 -3.80 -5.01 -3.31
C LEU A 110 -4.37 -6.39 -3.65
N PRO A 111 -3.55 -7.41 -3.93
CA PRO A 111 -4.09 -8.76 -4.16
C PRO A 111 -4.91 -9.30 -2.98
N PHE A 112 -4.46 -9.07 -1.74
CA PHE A 112 -5.21 -9.46 -0.54
C PHE A 112 -6.53 -8.71 -0.45
N MET A 113 -6.51 -7.42 -0.73
CA MET A 113 -7.72 -6.58 -0.67
C MET A 113 -8.72 -6.95 -1.74
N LYS A 114 -8.27 -7.33 -2.93
CA LYS A 114 -9.15 -7.82 -3.99
C LYS A 114 -9.90 -9.07 -3.55
N SER A 115 -9.19 -10.01 -2.93
CA SER A 115 -9.80 -11.23 -2.41
C SER A 115 -10.80 -10.93 -1.30
N LEU A 116 -10.42 -10.06 -0.37
CA LEU A 116 -11.31 -9.66 0.72
C LEU A 116 -12.58 -8.99 0.19
N TYR A 117 -12.42 -8.08 -0.77
CA TYR A 117 -13.55 -7.36 -1.35
C TYR A 117 -14.49 -8.30 -2.11
N ALA A 118 -13.94 -9.26 -2.84
CA ALA A 118 -14.73 -10.27 -3.56
C ALA A 118 -15.54 -11.11 -2.58
N GLU A 119 -14.93 -11.57 -1.49
CA GLU A 119 -15.61 -12.34 -0.45
C GLU A 119 -16.71 -11.52 0.24
N TYR A 120 -16.42 -10.23 0.51
CA TYR A 120 -17.39 -9.33 1.11
C TYR A 120 -18.62 -9.15 0.23
N LYS A 121 -18.41 -8.94 -1.08
CA LYS A 121 -19.53 -8.84 -2.02
C LYS A 121 -20.34 -10.10 -2.09
N GLN A 122 -19.69 -11.25 -2.06
CA GLN A 122 -20.35 -12.55 -2.10
C GLN A 122 -21.21 -12.77 -0.86
N ILE A 123 -20.69 -12.41 0.30
CA ILE A 123 -21.43 -12.47 1.56
C ILE A 123 -22.69 -11.59 1.49
N LEU A 124 -22.54 -10.36 1.00
CA LEU A 124 -23.68 -9.44 0.85
C LEU A 124 -24.74 -10.00 -0.09
N ALA A 125 -24.30 -10.64 -1.19
CA ALA A 125 -25.22 -11.22 -2.17
C ALA A 125 -26.01 -12.41 -1.62
N THR A 126 -25.47 -13.11 -0.62
CA THR A 126 -26.12 -14.29 -0.01
C THR A 126 -26.88 -13.95 1.26
N MET A 127 -26.73 -12.74 1.80
CA MET A 127 -27.47 -12.33 2.99
C MET A 127 -28.96 -12.16 2.66
N PRO A 128 -29.86 -12.66 3.52
CA PRO A 128 -31.30 -12.40 3.33
C PRO A 128 -31.57 -10.91 3.48
N SER A 129 -32.50 -10.40 2.65
CA SER A 129 -32.95 -9.02 2.77
C SER A 129 -33.50 -8.79 4.17
N ILE A 130 -32.96 -7.78 4.87
CA ILE A 130 -33.50 -7.41 6.16
C ILE A 130 -34.74 -6.55 5.89
N PRO A 131 -35.93 -6.98 6.35
CA PRO A 131 -37.13 -6.15 6.20
C PRO A 131 -36.90 -4.84 6.94
N SER A 132 -37.05 -3.75 6.23
CA SER A 132 -36.98 -2.43 6.83
C SER A 132 -38.17 -2.12 7.69
#